data_7b3abdc20460050c5b5dd3b261b15da1
#
_entry.id   7b3abdc20460050c5b5dd3b261b15da1
#
_cell.length_a   1.000
_cell.length_b   1.000
_cell.length_c   1.000
_cell.angle_alpha   90.00
_cell.angle_beta   90.00
_cell.angle_gamma   90.00
#
_symmetry.space_group_name_H-M   'P 1'
#
loop_
_entity.id
_entity.type
_entity.pdbx_description
1 polymer ?
#
loop_
_entity_poly.entity_id
_entity_poly.type
_entity_poly.pdbx_seq_one_letter_code
_entity_poly.pdbx_strand_id
1 'polypeptide(L)'
;MSRGLLGRVLRILDCFTEDNPSLSVQEIIERTGIARSSAHRIIAELVDHDLLVRLPNHRYSIGVRMWEWGELSPLSLRIREAALPHLMRLYEVTGENVHLAVLNGKTPQQAHALFVGRVTGFMSIPTVSRAGGRDPLHATGVGKALLAGRNETWLEEYFSTPLLAETQHTITDEETLRKELVEIRHRGYATTREEMTLGNISVAVPLPRI
;
A
#
# COMPACT_ATOMS: atom_id res chain seq x y z
N MET A 1 -12.38 15.24 5.10
CA MET A 1 -11.29 15.06 6.08
C MET A 1 -11.55 15.93 7.31
N SER A 2 -11.34 15.40 8.52
CA SER A 2 -11.59 16.11 9.78
C SER A 2 -10.76 17.39 9.90
N ARG A 3 -11.42 18.53 10.27
CA ARG A 3 -10.76 19.83 10.54
C ARG A 3 -10.09 19.89 11.92
N GLY A 4 -10.23 18.86 12.75
CA GLY A 4 -9.67 18.78 14.10
C GLY A 4 -8.14 18.65 14.13
N LEU A 5 -7.56 18.70 15.35
CA LEU A 5 -6.11 18.57 15.56
C LEU A 5 -5.58 17.24 14.98
N LEU A 6 -6.23 16.12 15.29
CA LEU A 6 -5.84 14.79 14.79
C LEU A 6 -5.84 14.74 13.25
N GLY A 7 -6.85 15.33 12.58
CA GLY A 7 -6.89 15.38 11.12
C GLY A 7 -5.75 16.21 10.51
N ARG A 8 -5.25 17.24 11.22
CA ARG A 8 -4.08 18.01 10.81
C ARG A 8 -2.79 17.22 11.01
N VAL A 9 -2.67 16.52 12.12
CA VAL A 9 -1.53 15.61 12.40
C VAL A 9 -1.43 14.55 11.32
N LEU A 10 -2.51 13.84 11.02
CA LEU A 10 -2.53 12.81 9.98
C LEU A 10 -2.12 13.37 8.61
N ARG A 11 -2.64 14.55 8.20
CA ARG A 11 -2.22 15.17 6.93
C ARG A 11 -0.72 15.48 6.88
N ILE A 12 -0.11 15.87 8.00
CA ILE A 12 1.34 16.09 8.07
C ILE A 12 2.08 14.77 7.89
N LEU A 13 1.67 13.71 8.59
CA LEU A 13 2.30 12.40 8.49
C LEU A 13 2.12 11.79 7.09
N ASP A 14 0.96 11.95 6.47
CA ASP A 14 0.66 11.46 5.11
C ASP A 14 1.48 12.16 4.01
N CYS A 15 2.14 13.30 4.31
CA CYS A 15 3.06 13.95 3.37
C CYS A 15 4.36 13.17 3.14
N PHE A 16 4.75 12.34 4.10
CA PHE A 16 5.99 11.56 4.01
C PHE A 16 5.73 10.30 3.20
N THR A 17 6.53 10.13 2.15
CA THR A 17 6.46 8.99 1.25
C THR A 17 7.87 8.47 0.98
N GLU A 18 8.00 7.34 0.30
CA GLU A 18 9.30 6.81 -0.11
C GLU A 18 10.06 7.80 -1.00
N ASP A 19 9.37 8.45 -1.95
CA ASP A 19 9.94 9.47 -2.81
C ASP A 19 10.25 10.77 -2.07
N ASN A 20 9.60 10.98 -0.93
CA ASN A 20 9.75 12.15 -0.09
C ASN A 20 9.92 11.74 1.39
N PRO A 21 11.01 11.02 1.73
CA PRO A 21 11.24 10.51 3.08
C PRO A 21 11.59 11.61 4.08
N SER A 22 11.96 12.79 3.59
CA SER A 22 12.21 13.97 4.41
C SER A 22 11.62 15.22 3.76
N LEU A 23 11.06 16.11 4.58
CA LEU A 23 10.39 17.33 4.14
C LEU A 23 10.77 18.51 5.02
N SER A 24 10.90 19.71 4.43
CA SER A 24 10.96 20.98 5.16
C SER A 24 9.57 21.39 5.65
N VAL A 25 9.51 22.30 6.62
CA VAL A 25 8.22 22.86 7.08
C VAL A 25 7.47 23.54 5.93
N GLN A 26 8.18 24.18 5.03
CA GLN A 26 7.58 24.87 3.89
C GLN A 26 6.87 23.86 2.95
N GLU A 27 7.53 22.77 2.59
CA GLU A 27 6.94 21.71 1.76
C GLU A 27 5.71 21.05 2.43
N ILE A 28 5.77 20.87 3.76
CA ILE A 28 4.62 20.35 4.54
C ILE A 28 3.45 21.34 4.48
N ILE A 29 3.68 22.62 4.64
CA ILE A 29 2.65 23.67 4.57
C ILE A 29 2.00 23.68 3.19
N GLU A 30 2.80 23.67 2.13
CA GLU A 30 2.32 23.68 0.74
C GLU A 30 1.44 22.45 0.42
N ARG A 31 1.86 21.26 0.86
CA ARG A 31 1.12 20.01 0.63
C ARG A 31 -0.17 19.89 1.45
N THR A 32 -0.15 20.40 2.69
CA THR A 32 -1.27 20.24 3.63
C THR A 32 -2.27 21.38 3.62
N GLY A 33 -1.84 22.57 3.19
CA GLY A 33 -2.63 23.82 3.32
C GLY A 33 -2.86 24.24 4.78
N ILE A 34 -2.08 23.73 5.74
CA ILE A 34 -2.19 24.10 7.15
C ILE A 34 -1.51 25.47 7.36
N ALA A 35 -2.18 26.36 8.11
CA ALA A 35 -1.61 27.67 8.45
C ALA A 35 -0.23 27.51 9.12
N ARG A 36 0.73 28.35 8.71
CA ARG A 36 2.14 28.28 9.11
C ARG A 36 2.37 28.14 10.61
N SER A 37 1.69 28.97 11.42
CA SER A 37 1.80 28.92 12.88
C SER A 37 1.31 27.58 13.47
N SER A 38 0.23 27.05 12.91
CA SER A 38 -0.30 25.73 13.32
C SER A 38 0.63 24.59 12.90
N ALA A 39 1.19 24.64 11.69
CA ALA A 39 2.12 23.62 11.21
C ALA A 39 3.39 23.57 12.08
N HIS A 40 4.00 24.73 12.38
CA HIS A 40 5.17 24.78 13.25
C HIS A 40 4.89 24.19 14.64
N ARG A 41 3.76 24.54 15.26
CA ARG A 41 3.39 24.01 16.58
C ARG A 41 3.18 22.51 16.56
N ILE A 42 2.44 22.00 15.58
CA ILE A 42 2.17 20.56 15.46
C ILE A 42 3.46 19.78 15.19
N ILE A 43 4.33 20.29 14.29
CA ILE A 43 5.61 19.64 13.99
C ILE A 43 6.50 19.61 15.22
N ALA A 44 6.55 20.69 16.00
CA ALA A 44 7.32 20.73 17.25
C ALA A 44 6.82 19.67 18.26
N GLU A 45 5.50 19.58 18.47
CA GLU A 45 4.91 18.53 19.31
C GLU A 45 5.21 17.12 18.80
N LEU A 46 5.18 16.90 17.47
CA LEU A 46 5.52 15.59 16.89
C LEU A 46 6.99 15.23 17.09
N VAL A 47 7.89 16.20 17.06
CA VAL A 47 9.33 16.00 17.37
C VAL A 47 9.53 15.72 18.85
N ASP A 48 8.89 16.48 19.74
CA ASP A 48 8.93 16.27 21.18
C ASP A 48 8.49 14.86 21.61
N HIS A 49 7.63 14.24 20.82
CA HIS A 49 7.11 12.90 21.07
C HIS A 49 7.77 11.81 20.20
N ASP A 50 8.89 12.08 19.55
CA ASP A 50 9.62 11.15 18.66
C ASP A 50 8.81 10.60 17.47
N LEU A 51 7.68 11.25 17.12
CA LEU A 51 6.87 10.89 15.96
C LEU A 51 7.46 11.46 14.66
N LEU A 52 8.17 12.57 14.77
CA LEU A 52 9.07 13.10 13.74
C LEU A 52 10.47 13.30 14.34
N VAL A 53 11.47 13.26 13.48
CA VAL A 53 12.85 13.62 13.83
C VAL A 53 13.31 14.80 12.96
N ARG A 54 13.98 15.77 13.57
CA ARG A 54 14.59 16.90 12.84
C ARG A 54 16.00 16.51 12.40
N LEU A 55 16.23 16.56 11.10
CA LEU A 55 17.52 16.27 10.49
C LEU A 55 18.44 17.52 10.51
N PRO A 56 19.80 17.34 10.36
CA PRO A 56 20.76 18.45 10.38
C PRO A 56 20.48 19.56 9.35
N ASN A 57 19.87 19.22 8.22
CA ASN A 57 19.52 20.16 7.12
C ASN A 57 18.16 20.86 7.34
N HIS A 58 17.67 20.92 8.57
CA HIS A 58 16.36 21.47 8.94
C HIS A 58 15.15 20.81 8.27
N ARG A 59 15.32 19.62 7.71
CA ARG A 59 14.22 18.80 7.24
C ARG A 59 13.72 17.89 8.36
N TYR A 60 12.56 17.31 8.17
CA TYR A 60 11.92 16.37 9.10
C TYR A 60 11.72 15.04 8.41
N SER A 61 11.79 13.95 9.14
CA SER A 61 11.41 12.62 8.70
C SER A 61 10.59 11.90 9.77
N ILE A 62 10.02 10.76 9.41
CA ILE A 62 9.28 9.92 10.37
C ILE A 62 10.23 9.48 11.49
N GLY A 63 9.79 9.65 12.74
CA GLY A 63 10.53 9.31 13.95
C GLY A 63 10.44 7.83 14.34
N VAL A 64 11.35 7.38 15.18
CA VAL A 64 11.49 5.96 15.60
C VAL A 64 10.24 5.42 16.27
N ARG A 65 9.52 6.26 17.01
CA ARG A 65 8.30 5.86 17.72
C ARG A 65 7.20 5.32 16.81
N MET A 66 7.13 5.81 15.56
CA MET A 66 6.19 5.29 14.57
C MET A 66 6.54 3.86 14.18
N TRP A 67 7.82 3.53 14.09
CA TRP A 67 8.28 2.16 13.86
C TRP A 67 7.96 1.25 15.06
N GLU A 68 8.23 1.69 16.28
CA GLU A 68 7.91 0.94 17.52
C GLU A 68 6.42 0.56 17.55
N TRP A 69 5.54 1.53 17.28
CA TRP A 69 4.10 1.26 17.22
C TRP A 69 3.71 0.35 16.06
N GLY A 70 4.37 0.51 14.92
CA GLY A 70 4.17 -0.35 13.75
C GLY A 70 4.47 -1.82 14.06
N GLU A 71 5.54 -2.09 14.80
CA GLU A 71 5.93 -3.46 15.20
C GLU A 71 4.91 -4.11 16.15
N LEU A 72 4.13 -3.32 16.91
CA LEU A 72 3.04 -3.85 17.74
C LEU A 72 1.79 -4.23 16.93
N SER A 73 1.76 -3.91 15.61
CA SER A 73 0.63 -4.28 14.76
C SER A 73 0.58 -5.81 14.57
N PRO A 74 -0.61 -6.44 14.73
CA PRO A 74 -0.76 -7.88 14.43
C PRO A 74 -0.35 -8.27 13.01
N LEU A 75 -0.45 -7.34 12.06
CA LEU A 75 -0.01 -7.57 10.67
C LEU A 75 1.51 -7.71 10.57
N SER A 76 2.29 -6.92 11.34
CA SER A 76 3.75 -7.03 11.37
C SER A 76 4.20 -8.33 12.02
N LEU A 77 3.68 -8.64 13.23
CA LEU A 77 4.21 -9.70 14.07
C LEU A 77 3.85 -11.12 13.59
N ARG A 78 2.67 -11.34 13.04
CA ARG A 78 2.21 -12.70 12.73
C ARG A 78 2.36 -13.09 11.28
N ILE A 79 1.88 -12.25 10.37
CA ILE A 79 1.83 -12.59 8.94
C ILE A 79 3.21 -12.45 8.31
N ARG A 80 3.91 -11.35 8.60
CA ARG A 80 5.22 -11.07 8.00
C ARG A 80 6.28 -12.07 8.44
N GLU A 81 6.39 -12.36 9.73
CA GLU A 81 7.36 -13.32 10.27
C GLU A 81 7.12 -14.73 9.71
N ALA A 82 5.87 -15.17 9.72
CA ALA A 82 5.52 -16.49 9.18
C ALA A 82 5.77 -16.59 7.67
N ALA A 83 5.56 -15.51 6.92
CA ALA A 83 5.73 -15.52 5.47
C ALA A 83 7.18 -15.36 5.01
N LEU A 84 8.03 -14.69 5.77
CA LEU A 84 9.37 -14.30 5.34
C LEU A 84 10.22 -15.48 4.82
N PRO A 85 10.31 -16.66 5.46
CA PRO A 85 11.06 -17.78 4.93
C PRO A 85 10.57 -18.26 3.56
N HIS A 86 9.26 -18.20 3.32
CA HIS A 86 8.65 -18.59 2.05
C HIS A 86 8.91 -17.55 0.94
N LEU A 87 8.86 -16.26 1.28
CA LEU A 87 9.20 -15.18 0.35
C LEU A 87 10.67 -15.28 -0.08
N MET A 88 11.58 -15.58 0.86
CA MET A 88 12.99 -15.76 0.59
C MET A 88 13.24 -16.94 -0.37
N ARG A 89 12.58 -18.08 -0.15
CA ARG A 89 12.69 -19.24 -1.05
C ARG A 89 12.18 -18.93 -2.46
N LEU A 90 11.08 -18.21 -2.58
CA LEU A 90 10.59 -17.77 -3.89
C LEU A 90 11.59 -16.86 -4.58
N TYR A 91 12.15 -15.92 -3.85
CA TYR A 91 13.20 -15.04 -4.37
C TYR A 91 14.44 -15.83 -4.82
N GLU A 92 14.93 -16.78 -4.03
CA GLU A 92 16.09 -17.62 -4.38
C GLU A 92 15.92 -18.40 -5.69
N VAL A 93 14.67 -18.82 -5.99
CA VAL A 93 14.36 -19.56 -7.22
C VAL A 93 14.13 -18.64 -8.41
N THR A 94 13.51 -17.48 -8.20
CA THR A 94 13.04 -16.61 -9.29
C THR A 94 13.98 -15.43 -9.57
N GLY A 95 14.69 -14.93 -8.56
CA GLY A 95 15.46 -13.69 -8.63
C GLY A 95 14.59 -12.43 -8.70
N GLU A 96 13.24 -12.58 -8.66
CA GLU A 96 12.28 -11.52 -8.87
C GLU A 96 11.78 -10.90 -7.56
N ASN A 97 11.12 -9.73 -7.66
CA ASN A 97 10.43 -9.14 -6.51
C ASN A 97 9.34 -10.06 -6.00
N VAL A 98 9.35 -10.34 -4.70
CA VAL A 98 8.31 -11.13 -4.04
C VAL A 98 7.58 -10.27 -3.02
N HIS A 99 6.26 -10.22 -3.11
CA HIS A 99 5.42 -9.37 -2.26
C HIS A 99 4.41 -10.19 -1.48
N LEU A 100 4.11 -9.74 -0.27
CA LEU A 100 2.98 -10.21 0.52
C LEU A 100 2.01 -9.04 0.71
N ALA A 101 0.75 -9.26 0.38
CA ALA A 101 -0.28 -8.24 0.56
C ALA A 101 -1.52 -8.82 1.26
N VAL A 102 -2.23 -7.95 1.94
CA VAL A 102 -3.52 -8.24 2.58
C VAL A 102 -4.58 -7.28 2.09
N LEU A 103 -5.84 -7.72 2.14
CA LEU A 103 -6.96 -6.81 1.90
C LEU A 103 -7.09 -5.84 3.06
N ASN A 104 -7.13 -4.56 2.77
CA ASN A 104 -7.36 -3.50 3.75
C ASN A 104 -8.40 -2.50 3.21
N GLY A 105 -9.20 -1.95 4.10
CA GLY A 105 -10.25 -0.98 3.80
C GLY A 105 -11.40 -1.12 4.79
N LYS A 106 -12.12 -0.02 5.06
CA LYS A 106 -13.28 -0.04 5.97
C LYS A 106 -14.54 -0.56 5.28
N THR A 107 -14.64 -0.35 3.99
CA THR A 107 -15.74 -0.80 3.14
C THR A 107 -15.18 -1.36 1.84
N PRO A 108 -15.96 -2.15 1.07
CA PRO A 108 -15.51 -2.64 -0.25
C PRO A 108 -15.06 -1.53 -1.20
N GLN A 109 -15.75 -0.39 -1.22
CA GLN A 109 -15.41 0.76 -2.07
C GLN A 109 -14.07 1.41 -1.72
N GLN A 110 -13.61 1.26 -0.47
CA GLN A 110 -12.34 1.79 0.02
C GLN A 110 -11.25 0.72 0.10
N ALA A 111 -11.57 -0.49 -0.37
CA ALA A 111 -10.66 -1.61 -0.26
C ALA A 111 -9.47 -1.49 -1.24
N HIS A 112 -8.31 -1.86 -0.75
CA HIS A 112 -7.05 -1.85 -1.49
C HIS A 112 -6.17 -3.02 -1.04
N ALA A 113 -5.18 -3.36 -1.84
CA ALA A 113 -4.10 -4.25 -1.45
C ALA A 113 -3.10 -3.46 -0.59
N LEU A 114 -2.92 -3.87 0.66
CA LEU A 114 -1.88 -3.34 1.54
C LEU A 114 -0.69 -4.30 1.53
N PHE A 115 0.46 -3.82 1.08
CA PHE A 115 1.69 -4.61 1.07
C PHE A 115 2.30 -4.65 2.48
N VAL A 116 2.38 -5.85 3.06
CA VAL A 116 2.89 -6.08 4.42
C VAL A 116 4.26 -6.75 4.44
N GLY A 117 4.73 -7.28 3.31
CA GLY A 117 6.05 -7.88 3.15
C GLY A 117 6.59 -7.73 1.74
N ARG A 118 7.92 -7.60 1.62
CA ARG A 118 8.64 -7.53 0.34
C ARG A 118 10.03 -8.13 0.48
N VAL A 119 10.42 -8.91 -0.53
CA VAL A 119 11.82 -9.25 -0.84
C VAL A 119 12.12 -8.65 -2.19
N THR A 120 13.17 -7.81 -2.28
CA THR A 120 13.52 -7.09 -3.50
C THR A 120 14.51 -7.92 -4.33
N GLY A 121 14.18 -8.16 -5.58
CA GLY A 121 15.04 -8.80 -6.56
C GLY A 121 16.04 -7.82 -7.18
N PHE A 122 17.26 -8.30 -7.41
CA PHE A 122 18.31 -7.49 -8.08
C PHE A 122 18.04 -7.30 -9.58
N MET A 123 17.31 -8.21 -10.18
CA MET A 123 17.01 -8.22 -11.62
C MET A 123 15.65 -7.61 -11.94
N SER A 124 14.85 -7.30 -10.94
CA SER A 124 13.48 -6.84 -11.12
C SER A 124 13.42 -5.35 -11.45
N ILE A 125 12.45 -4.98 -12.27
CA ILE A 125 12.09 -3.58 -12.51
C ILE A 125 11.68 -2.95 -11.17
N PRO A 126 12.08 -1.69 -10.88
CA PRO A 126 11.59 -0.99 -9.72
C PRO A 126 10.05 -0.97 -9.73
N THR A 127 9.43 -1.66 -8.77
CA THR A 127 7.97 -1.66 -8.64
C THR A 127 7.52 -0.56 -7.69
N VAL A 128 6.37 0.04 -7.97
CA VAL A 128 5.72 1.02 -7.09
C VAL A 128 5.31 0.39 -5.74
N SER A 129 5.10 -0.94 -5.74
CA SER A 129 4.66 -1.69 -4.56
C SER A 129 5.76 -1.79 -3.51
N ARG A 130 5.50 -1.26 -2.32
CA ARG A 130 6.42 -1.22 -1.17
C ARG A 130 5.73 -1.70 0.11
N ALA A 131 6.46 -2.12 1.12
CA ALA A 131 5.90 -2.40 2.44
C ALA A 131 5.22 -1.14 3.00
N GLY A 132 3.95 -1.26 3.43
CA GLY A 132 3.10 -0.14 3.81
C GLY A 132 2.42 0.58 2.63
N GLY A 133 2.80 0.29 1.38
CA GLY A 133 2.14 0.80 0.18
C GLY A 133 0.74 0.22 -0.02
N ARG A 134 -0.08 0.96 -0.78
CA ARG A 134 -1.48 0.61 -1.07
C ARG A 134 -1.70 0.74 -2.56
N ASP A 135 -2.14 -0.35 -3.19
CA ASP A 135 -2.46 -0.34 -4.61
C ASP A 135 -3.92 -0.78 -4.83
N PRO A 136 -4.56 -0.35 -5.93
CA PRO A 136 -5.91 -0.75 -6.27
C PRO A 136 -6.01 -2.25 -6.51
N LEU A 137 -7.14 -2.85 -6.09
CA LEU A 137 -7.33 -4.29 -6.21
C LEU A 137 -7.43 -4.75 -7.67
N HIS A 138 -8.11 -3.97 -8.51
CA HIS A 138 -8.39 -4.35 -9.90
C HIS A 138 -7.16 -4.31 -10.82
N ALA A 139 -6.16 -3.49 -10.49
CA ALA A 139 -4.99 -3.29 -11.34
C ALA A 139 -3.76 -4.12 -10.95
N THR A 140 -3.84 -4.88 -9.86
CA THR A 140 -2.70 -5.66 -9.35
C THR A 140 -3.00 -7.15 -9.25
N GLY A 141 -2.00 -8.00 -9.48
CA GLY A 141 -2.15 -9.45 -9.35
C GLY A 141 -2.59 -9.85 -7.94
N VAL A 142 -1.96 -9.30 -6.89
CA VAL A 142 -2.37 -9.54 -5.49
C VAL A 142 -3.81 -9.08 -5.23
N GLY A 143 -4.19 -7.93 -5.79
CA GLY A 143 -5.55 -7.41 -5.65
C GLY A 143 -6.60 -8.29 -6.32
N LYS A 144 -6.35 -8.73 -7.56
CA LYS A 144 -7.25 -9.67 -8.28
C LYS A 144 -7.36 -11.01 -7.55
N ALA A 145 -6.26 -11.55 -7.01
CA ALA A 145 -6.28 -12.74 -6.19
C ALA A 145 -7.14 -12.56 -4.92
N LEU A 146 -7.05 -11.39 -4.27
CA LEU A 146 -7.88 -11.04 -3.12
C LEU A 146 -9.36 -10.85 -3.49
N LEU A 147 -9.67 -10.21 -4.63
CA LEU A 147 -11.03 -10.05 -5.16
C LEU A 147 -11.67 -11.40 -5.49
N ALA A 148 -10.93 -12.31 -6.09
CA ALA A 148 -11.43 -13.63 -6.44
C ALA A 148 -11.94 -14.42 -5.22
N GLY A 149 -11.43 -14.15 -4.04
CA GLY A 149 -11.90 -14.74 -2.77
C GLY A 149 -13.11 -14.04 -2.12
N ARG A 150 -13.73 -13.05 -2.77
CA ARG A 150 -14.89 -12.31 -2.22
C ARG A 150 -16.21 -12.91 -2.70
N ASN A 151 -17.26 -12.76 -1.86
CA ASN A 151 -18.63 -13.12 -2.25
C ASN A 151 -19.24 -12.03 -3.15
N GLU A 152 -20.37 -12.36 -3.78
CA GLU A 152 -21.01 -11.51 -4.77
C GLU A 152 -21.45 -10.15 -4.18
N THR A 153 -22.09 -10.14 -3.03
CA THR A 153 -22.52 -8.90 -2.37
C THR A 153 -21.35 -7.93 -2.12
N TRP A 154 -20.21 -8.47 -1.70
CA TRP A 154 -19.00 -7.66 -1.50
C TRP A 154 -18.46 -7.09 -2.82
N LEU A 155 -18.52 -7.88 -3.90
CA LEU A 155 -18.09 -7.45 -5.23
C LEU A 155 -19.03 -6.39 -5.81
N GLU A 156 -20.36 -6.52 -5.64
CA GLU A 156 -21.32 -5.50 -6.04
C GLU A 156 -21.03 -4.15 -5.37
N GLU A 157 -20.75 -4.15 -4.07
CA GLU A 157 -20.36 -2.94 -3.35
C GLU A 157 -19.02 -2.37 -3.86
N TYR A 158 -18.04 -3.21 -4.14
CA TYR A 158 -16.75 -2.78 -4.67
C TYR A 158 -16.91 -2.10 -6.04
N PHE A 159 -17.67 -2.71 -6.94
CA PHE A 159 -17.95 -2.19 -8.28
C PHE A 159 -18.90 -0.99 -8.31
N SER A 160 -19.55 -0.64 -7.20
CA SER A 160 -20.33 0.59 -7.13
C SER A 160 -19.49 1.87 -7.28
N THR A 161 -18.17 1.74 -7.21
CA THR A 161 -17.20 2.82 -7.47
C THR A 161 -16.48 2.57 -8.80
N PRO A 162 -16.32 3.58 -9.66
CA PRO A 162 -15.59 3.42 -10.92
C PRO A 162 -14.17 2.93 -10.72
N LEU A 163 -13.74 1.99 -11.54
CA LEU A 163 -12.37 1.49 -11.59
C LEU A 163 -11.51 2.49 -12.39
N LEU A 164 -10.47 3.02 -11.78
CA LEU A 164 -9.59 4.00 -12.43
C LEU A 164 -8.50 3.28 -13.23
N ALA A 165 -8.17 3.80 -14.39
CA ALA A 165 -7.05 3.30 -15.18
C ALA A 165 -5.73 3.79 -14.59
N GLU A 166 -4.85 2.88 -14.22
CA GLU A 166 -3.46 3.17 -13.83
C GLU A 166 -2.54 3.20 -15.06
N THR A 167 -2.87 2.39 -16.07
CA THR A 167 -2.23 2.37 -17.40
C THR A 167 -3.29 2.15 -18.48
N GLN A 168 -2.88 2.22 -19.74
CA GLN A 168 -3.74 1.87 -20.87
C GLN A 168 -4.17 0.38 -20.90
N HIS A 169 -3.53 -0.47 -20.11
CA HIS A 169 -3.81 -1.92 -20.04
C HIS A 169 -4.68 -2.29 -18.82
N THR A 170 -4.97 -1.35 -17.94
CA THR A 170 -5.80 -1.59 -16.75
C THR A 170 -7.22 -2.00 -17.18
N ILE A 171 -7.72 -3.09 -16.62
CA ILE A 171 -9.12 -3.50 -16.78
C ILE A 171 -10.00 -2.60 -15.92
N THR A 172 -10.79 -1.75 -16.55
CA THR A 172 -11.72 -0.82 -15.89
C THR A 172 -13.19 -1.19 -16.09
N ASP A 173 -13.46 -2.18 -16.93
CA ASP A 173 -14.79 -2.71 -17.17
C ASP A 173 -15.14 -3.82 -16.17
N GLU A 174 -16.27 -3.65 -15.47
CA GLU A 174 -16.73 -4.59 -14.45
C GLU A 174 -16.98 -5.99 -15.02
N GLU A 175 -17.63 -6.10 -16.18
CA GLU A 175 -17.99 -7.41 -16.77
C GLU A 175 -16.72 -8.19 -17.12
N THR A 176 -15.75 -7.52 -17.71
CA THR A 176 -14.45 -8.09 -18.07
C THR A 176 -13.70 -8.55 -16.83
N LEU A 177 -13.64 -7.71 -15.78
CA LEU A 177 -12.96 -8.09 -14.54
C LEU A 177 -13.66 -9.25 -13.83
N ARG A 178 -15.00 -9.30 -13.81
CA ARG A 178 -15.76 -10.43 -13.23
C ARG A 178 -15.44 -11.75 -13.94
N LYS A 179 -15.35 -11.77 -15.27
CA LYS A 179 -14.94 -12.93 -16.04
C LYS A 179 -13.53 -13.39 -15.62
N GLU A 180 -12.60 -12.46 -15.50
CA GLU A 180 -11.25 -12.78 -15.06
C GLU A 180 -11.22 -13.32 -13.63
N LEU A 181 -12.03 -12.79 -12.70
CA LEU A 181 -12.11 -13.31 -11.34
C LEU A 181 -12.64 -14.75 -11.29
N VAL A 182 -13.55 -15.13 -12.19
CA VAL A 182 -14.00 -16.53 -12.33
C VAL A 182 -12.84 -17.42 -12.78
N GLU A 183 -12.09 -17.00 -13.78
CA GLU A 183 -10.91 -17.74 -14.27
C GLU A 183 -9.84 -17.88 -13.17
N ILE A 184 -9.60 -16.83 -12.39
CA ILE A 184 -8.67 -16.85 -11.25
C ILE A 184 -9.10 -17.89 -10.21
N ARG A 185 -10.40 -17.97 -9.90
CA ARG A 185 -10.92 -19.00 -8.98
C ARG A 185 -10.67 -20.42 -9.49
N HIS A 186 -10.82 -20.64 -10.79
CA HIS A 186 -10.61 -21.97 -11.40
C HIS A 186 -9.13 -22.34 -11.46
N ARG A 187 -8.26 -21.45 -11.92
CA ARG A 187 -6.83 -21.76 -12.07
C ARG A 187 -6.02 -21.60 -10.79
N GLY A 188 -6.56 -20.93 -9.75
CA GLY A 188 -5.92 -20.77 -8.45
C GLY A 188 -4.89 -19.64 -8.36
N TYR A 189 -4.68 -18.85 -9.41
CA TYR A 189 -3.75 -17.72 -9.41
C TYR A 189 -4.23 -16.57 -10.30
N ALA A 190 -3.82 -15.36 -9.98
CA ALA A 190 -4.03 -14.16 -10.78
C ALA A 190 -2.75 -13.78 -11.54
N THR A 191 -2.94 -13.17 -12.71
CA THR A 191 -1.84 -12.58 -13.48
C THR A 191 -2.22 -11.17 -13.88
N THR A 192 -1.24 -10.27 -13.98
CA THR A 192 -1.41 -8.97 -14.62
C THR A 192 -0.26 -8.72 -15.59
N ARG A 193 -0.56 -8.02 -16.66
CA ARG A 193 0.43 -7.55 -17.61
C ARG A 193 0.27 -6.05 -17.79
N GLU A 194 1.22 -5.28 -17.26
CA GLU A 194 1.30 -3.82 -17.42
C GLU A 194 0.07 -3.05 -16.92
N GLU A 195 -0.78 -3.67 -16.08
CA GLU A 195 -2.03 -3.05 -15.64
C GLU A 195 -1.84 -1.99 -14.55
N MET A 196 -0.83 -2.15 -13.67
CA MET A 196 -0.48 -1.17 -12.65
C MET A 196 0.72 -0.31 -13.07
N THR A 197 1.69 -0.89 -13.75
CA THR A 197 2.91 -0.23 -14.19
C THR A 197 3.36 -0.82 -15.51
N LEU A 198 3.67 0.02 -16.49
CA LEU A 198 4.18 -0.42 -17.80
C LEU A 198 5.47 -1.21 -17.62
N GLY A 199 5.63 -2.26 -18.41
CA GLY A 199 6.77 -3.18 -18.33
C GLY A 199 6.68 -4.21 -17.21
N ASN A 200 5.66 -4.16 -16.34
CA ASN A 200 5.51 -5.08 -15.21
C ASN A 200 4.54 -6.23 -15.54
N ILE A 201 4.96 -7.45 -15.21
CA ILE A 201 4.11 -8.65 -15.23
C ILE A 201 4.13 -9.23 -13.82
N SER A 202 2.97 -9.58 -13.29
CA SER A 202 2.89 -10.20 -11.97
C SER A 202 2.06 -11.49 -11.98
N VAL A 203 2.43 -12.39 -11.07
CA VAL A 203 1.64 -13.60 -10.74
C VAL A 203 1.37 -13.56 -9.24
N ALA A 204 0.14 -13.82 -8.84
CA ALA A 204 -0.24 -13.82 -7.43
C ALA A 204 -1.15 -15.01 -7.11
N VAL A 205 -0.92 -15.60 -5.95
CA VAL A 205 -1.75 -16.69 -5.41
C VAL A 205 -2.41 -16.26 -4.11
N PRO A 206 -3.70 -16.58 -3.89
CA PRO A 206 -4.33 -16.35 -2.61
C PRO A 206 -3.77 -17.34 -1.58
N LEU A 207 -3.42 -16.84 -0.40
CA LEU A 207 -3.07 -17.71 0.72
C LEU A 207 -4.36 -18.18 1.42
N PRO A 208 -4.43 -19.45 1.86
CA PRO A 208 -5.56 -19.92 2.64
C PRO A 208 -5.69 -19.13 3.93
N ARG A 209 -6.91 -18.95 4.42
CA ARG A 209 -7.13 -18.36 5.75
C ARG A 209 -6.54 -19.30 6.80
N ILE A 210 -5.64 -18.79 7.59
CA ILE A 210 -5.10 -19.46 8.78
C ILE A 210 -6.08 -19.30 9.94
#